data_23bb0bc69661b71e710ae95de5484728
#
_entry.id   23bb0bc69661b71e710ae95de5484728
#
_cell.length_a   1.000
_cell.length_b   1.000
_cell.length_c   1.000
_cell.angle_alpha   90.00
_cell.angle_beta   90.00
_cell.angle_gamma   90.00
#
_symmetry.space_group_name_H-M   'P 1'
#
loop_
_entity.id
_entity.type
_entity.pdbx_description
1 polymer ?
#
loop_
_entity_poly.entity_id
_entity_poly.type
_entity_poly.pdbx_seq_one_letter_code
_entity_poly.pdbx_strand_id
1 'polypeptide(L)'
;MAHKTLIGGTAYALKGGRDLIGGTGYSIKSGKALIGGTAYDIQFAVKVPLNTVEPGAILYLNESGSPVPFYIAKHDYESAANGTGRTLLVRKDCYDLRGFNSVSNGTYLNSALDTWLDGTYPNLLDSSVKTLLGKTTIQFRSSADAGGSPGVYQRTAFQLSTTELGGTQAKSPEGSVLPIADMLHIAYLNGTACAQWTRSVSGYYNPRVDAYIYNYIAWTASGTEGGGTIGAQLGSRPAFTLPGTLEVIQQSDGSYTVAA
;
A
#
# COMPACT_ATOMS: atom_id res chain seq x y z
N MET A 1 -7.57 5.85 24.76
CA MET A 1 -7.76 6.03 26.23
C MET A 1 -7.22 7.40 26.61
N ALA A 2 -7.99 8.22 27.32
CA ALA A 2 -7.52 9.51 27.82
C ALA A 2 -6.54 9.28 28.99
N HIS A 3 -5.33 9.81 28.87
CA HIS A 3 -4.37 9.79 29.97
C HIS A 3 -4.83 10.73 31.07
N LYS A 4 -4.86 10.24 32.31
CA LYS A 4 -5.22 11.05 33.48
C LYS A 4 -3.96 11.27 34.32
N THR A 5 -3.68 12.52 34.66
CA THR A 5 -2.64 12.89 35.64
C THR A 5 -3.28 13.16 37.00
N LEU A 6 -2.68 12.64 38.07
CA LEU A 6 -3.09 12.91 39.44
C LEU A 6 -2.29 14.09 39.98
N ILE A 7 -2.98 15.17 40.35
CA ILE A 7 -2.40 16.29 41.10
C ILE A 7 -3.19 16.39 42.40
N GLY A 8 -2.53 16.26 43.54
CA GLY A 8 -3.18 16.34 44.83
C GLY A 8 -4.27 15.28 45.07
N GLY A 9 -4.10 14.06 44.51
CA GLY A 9 -5.07 12.98 44.63
C GLY A 9 -6.25 13.02 43.63
N THR A 10 -6.35 14.03 42.79
CA THR A 10 -7.40 14.20 41.81
C THR A 10 -6.88 13.80 40.40
N ALA A 11 -7.62 12.96 39.69
CA ALA A 11 -7.25 12.54 38.34
C ALA A 11 -7.67 13.60 37.31
N TYR A 12 -6.71 14.15 36.59
CA TYR A 12 -6.93 15.06 35.46
C TYR A 12 -6.68 14.34 34.14
N ALA A 13 -7.57 14.53 33.18
CA ALA A 13 -7.35 14.07 31.82
C ALA A 13 -6.44 15.07 31.10
N LEU A 14 -5.24 14.65 30.71
CA LEU A 14 -4.39 15.45 29.80
C LEU A 14 -4.96 15.40 28.40
N LYS A 15 -5.59 16.47 27.95
CA LYS A 15 -6.02 16.67 26.57
C LYS A 15 -4.93 17.42 25.80
N GLY A 16 -3.90 16.72 25.39
CA GLY A 16 -2.77 17.27 24.61
C GLY A 16 -1.62 17.74 25.48
N GLY A 17 -0.41 17.50 25.00
CA GLY A 17 0.84 17.83 25.69
C GLY A 17 1.25 19.31 25.51
N ARG A 18 0.43 20.28 25.95
CA ARG A 18 0.85 21.69 26.02
C ARG A 18 0.88 22.14 27.45
N ASP A 19 1.99 22.70 27.85
CA ASP A 19 2.10 23.41 29.11
C ASP A 19 2.26 24.93 28.85
N LEU A 20 1.73 25.74 29.72
CA LEU A 20 1.86 27.19 29.65
C LEU A 20 2.87 27.64 30.72
N ILE A 21 4.05 28.03 30.29
CA ILE A 21 5.07 28.62 31.16
C ILE A 21 5.20 30.08 30.78
N GLY A 22 4.86 30.97 31.70
CA GLY A 22 4.94 32.40 31.47
C GLY A 22 4.06 32.93 30.32
N GLY A 23 2.91 32.28 30.06
CA GLY A 23 1.98 32.67 28.98
C GLY A 23 2.35 32.12 27.59
N THR A 24 3.45 31.40 27.45
CA THR A 24 3.88 30.77 26.18
C THR A 24 3.54 29.29 26.21
N GLY A 25 2.85 28.81 25.18
CA GLY A 25 2.49 27.41 25.03
C GLY A 25 3.67 26.57 24.53
N TYR A 26 4.07 25.55 25.29
CA TYR A 26 5.09 24.58 24.90
C TYR A 26 4.44 23.22 24.63
N SER A 27 4.87 22.55 23.57
CA SER A 27 4.48 21.18 23.32
C SER A 27 5.36 20.24 24.13
N ILE A 28 4.77 19.48 25.06
CA ILE A 28 5.48 18.47 25.83
C ILE A 28 5.58 17.20 24.97
N LYS A 29 6.80 16.86 24.54
CA LYS A 29 7.06 15.64 23.76
C LYS A 29 7.30 14.41 24.64
N SER A 30 7.74 14.63 25.89
CA SER A 30 7.94 13.56 26.88
C SER A 30 7.89 14.18 28.28
N GLY A 31 7.58 13.37 29.28
CA GLY A 31 7.51 13.80 30.67
C GLY A 31 7.63 12.59 31.60
N LYS A 32 7.63 12.87 32.91
CA LYS A 32 7.56 11.80 33.92
C LYS A 32 6.28 11.96 34.75
N ALA A 33 5.55 10.87 34.92
CA ALA A 33 4.47 10.80 35.92
C ALA A 33 4.99 10.11 37.17
N LEU A 34 4.68 10.66 38.32
CA LEU A 34 4.89 10.01 39.61
C LEU A 34 3.60 9.28 40.01
N ILE A 35 3.67 7.95 40.09
CA ILE A 35 2.58 7.13 40.55
C ILE A 35 3.07 6.31 41.74
N GLY A 36 2.50 6.54 42.92
CA GLY A 36 2.93 5.85 44.15
C GLY A 36 4.40 6.09 44.50
N GLY A 37 4.98 7.24 44.16
CA GLY A 37 6.39 7.57 44.41
C GLY A 37 7.36 7.04 43.34
N THR A 38 6.88 6.29 42.37
CA THR A 38 7.70 5.76 41.26
C THR A 38 7.54 6.65 40.03
N ALA A 39 8.66 7.04 39.41
CA ALA A 39 8.66 7.86 38.20
C ALA A 39 8.52 6.97 36.96
N TYR A 40 7.49 7.23 36.17
CA TYR A 40 7.23 6.59 34.88
C TYR A 40 7.47 7.58 33.75
N ASP A 41 8.15 7.15 32.69
CA ASP A 41 8.30 7.98 31.49
C ASP A 41 6.96 8.03 30.73
N ILE A 42 6.49 9.26 30.46
CA ILE A 42 5.33 9.50 29.60
C ILE A 42 5.88 9.95 28.25
N GLN A 43 5.65 9.17 27.22
CA GLN A 43 5.88 9.60 25.84
C GLN A 43 4.53 9.98 25.23
N PHE A 44 4.42 11.21 24.75
CA PHE A 44 3.26 11.63 23.96
C PHE A 44 3.47 11.15 22.52
N ALA A 45 2.48 10.46 21.99
CA ALA A 45 2.49 10.04 20.60
C ALA A 45 2.57 11.28 19.68
N VAL A 46 3.67 11.39 18.94
CA VAL A 46 3.84 12.48 17.98
C VAL A 46 3.10 12.09 16.70
N LYS A 47 2.10 12.88 16.34
CA LYS A 47 1.40 12.76 15.07
C LYS A 47 2.21 13.44 13.98
N VAL A 48 2.38 12.77 12.86
CA VAL A 48 3.03 13.31 11.66
C VAL A 48 2.17 13.04 10.44
N PRO A 49 2.20 13.91 9.42
CA PRO A 49 1.54 13.62 8.14
C PRO A 49 2.19 12.41 7.46
N LEU A 50 1.36 11.55 6.82
CA LEU A 50 1.81 10.35 6.13
C LEU A 50 2.88 10.63 5.06
N ASN A 51 2.77 11.76 4.35
CA ASN A 51 3.73 12.17 3.32
C ASN A 51 5.08 12.66 3.85
N THR A 52 5.27 12.69 5.17
CA THR A 52 6.57 12.99 5.80
C THR A 52 7.28 11.75 6.30
N VAL A 53 6.66 10.58 6.16
CA VAL A 53 7.24 9.30 6.56
C VAL A 53 8.00 8.71 5.38
N GLU A 54 9.23 8.25 5.61
CA GLU A 54 10.08 7.72 4.54
C GLU A 54 9.46 6.51 3.83
N PRO A 55 9.57 6.42 2.48
CA PRO A 55 9.21 5.22 1.75
C PRO A 55 9.96 3.99 2.27
N GLY A 56 9.26 2.86 2.36
CA GLY A 56 9.76 1.62 2.96
C GLY A 56 9.33 1.42 4.41
N ALA A 57 8.89 2.46 5.09
CA ALA A 57 8.31 2.33 6.43
C ALA A 57 6.99 1.54 6.38
N ILE A 58 6.65 0.92 7.50
CA ILE A 58 5.43 0.11 7.67
C ILE A 58 4.33 0.95 8.31
N LEU A 59 3.18 1.00 7.66
CA LEU A 59 1.93 1.49 8.23
C LEU A 59 0.98 0.30 8.46
N TYR A 60 0.49 0.15 9.68
CA TYR A 60 -0.55 -0.83 9.99
C TYR A 60 -1.94 -0.22 9.74
N LEU A 61 -2.73 -0.92 8.93
CA LEU A 61 -4.14 -0.62 8.71
C LEU A 61 -4.97 -1.85 9.08
N ASN A 62 -6.18 -1.63 9.57
CA ASN A 62 -7.08 -2.76 9.83
C ASN A 62 -7.70 -3.26 8.52
N GLU A 63 -7.53 -4.54 8.27
CA GLU A 63 -8.11 -5.30 7.17
C GLU A 63 -8.87 -6.49 7.76
N SER A 64 -10.16 -6.59 7.50
CA SER A 64 -11.05 -7.63 8.08
C SER A 64 -10.96 -7.71 9.62
N GLY A 65 -10.83 -6.55 10.28
CA GLY A 65 -10.78 -6.42 11.74
C GLY A 65 -9.42 -6.74 12.38
N SER A 66 -8.38 -6.95 11.59
CA SER A 66 -7.02 -7.24 12.08
C SER A 66 -6.00 -6.24 11.54
N PRO A 67 -4.98 -5.84 12.33
CA PRO A 67 -3.92 -4.95 11.85
C PRO A 67 -3.04 -5.70 10.85
N VAL A 68 -2.91 -5.13 9.65
CA VAL A 68 -2.15 -5.67 8.53
C VAL A 68 -1.08 -4.65 8.12
N PRO A 69 0.18 -5.07 7.88
CA PRO A 69 1.25 -4.18 7.48
C PRO A 69 1.17 -3.82 6.00
N PHE A 70 1.37 -2.53 5.72
CA PHE A 70 1.52 -1.95 4.38
C PHE A 70 2.83 -1.18 4.31
N TYR A 71 3.54 -1.30 3.20
CA TYR A 71 4.65 -0.40 2.90
C TYR A 71 4.12 0.96 2.44
N ILE A 72 4.70 2.04 2.96
CA ILE A 72 4.62 3.37 2.36
C ILE A 72 5.54 3.31 1.14
N ALA A 73 4.96 3.32 -0.07
CA ALA A 73 5.72 3.00 -1.27
C ALA A 73 6.22 4.22 -2.03
N LYS A 74 5.37 5.24 -2.18
CA LYS A 74 5.72 6.46 -2.91
C LYS A 74 4.76 7.59 -2.55
N HIS A 75 5.31 8.75 -2.24
CA HIS A 75 4.51 9.98 -2.15
C HIS A 75 4.29 10.55 -3.54
N ASP A 76 3.18 11.29 -3.71
CA ASP A 76 2.79 11.89 -4.98
C ASP A 76 2.85 10.89 -6.15
N TYR A 77 2.24 9.70 -5.90
CA TYR A 77 2.25 8.60 -6.86
C TYR A 77 1.72 9.03 -8.21
N GLU A 78 2.59 8.89 -9.24
CA GLU A 78 2.30 9.28 -10.63
C GLU A 78 1.66 10.68 -10.71
N SER A 79 2.35 11.68 -10.12
CA SER A 79 1.82 13.04 -9.92
C SER A 79 1.39 13.74 -11.20
N ALA A 80 1.98 13.41 -12.34
CA ALA A 80 1.55 13.92 -13.64
C ALA A 80 0.11 13.50 -14.01
N ALA A 81 -0.35 12.34 -13.51
CA ALA A 81 -1.69 11.82 -13.77
C ALA A 81 -2.64 11.99 -12.58
N ASN A 82 -2.13 12.00 -11.35
CA ASN A 82 -2.92 12.02 -10.11
C ASN A 82 -2.85 13.34 -9.35
N GLY A 83 -2.00 14.29 -9.78
CA GLY A 83 -1.66 15.45 -8.94
C GLY A 83 -0.79 15.07 -7.74
N THR A 84 -0.68 16.01 -6.80
CA THR A 84 0.09 15.82 -5.57
C THR A 84 -0.83 15.54 -4.37
N GLY A 85 -0.24 15.14 -3.23
CA GLY A 85 -0.93 15.00 -1.95
C GLY A 85 -1.50 13.61 -1.68
N ARG A 86 -1.19 12.61 -2.52
CA ARG A 86 -1.56 11.21 -2.23
C ARG A 86 -0.33 10.30 -2.13
N THR A 87 -0.37 9.39 -1.17
CA THR A 87 0.70 8.42 -0.89
C THR A 87 0.24 7.03 -1.29
N LEU A 88 1.04 6.35 -2.09
CA LEU A 88 0.85 4.95 -2.47
C LEU A 88 1.22 4.05 -1.30
N LEU A 89 0.32 3.16 -0.95
CA LEU A 89 0.53 2.06 -0.02
C LEU A 89 0.46 0.73 -0.78
N VAL A 90 1.31 -0.21 -0.39
CA VAL A 90 1.35 -1.57 -0.94
C VAL A 90 1.28 -2.55 0.23
N ARG A 91 0.33 -3.48 0.20
CA ARG A 91 0.25 -4.53 1.21
C ARG A 91 1.59 -5.26 1.31
N LYS A 92 2.15 -5.45 2.50
CA LYS A 92 3.47 -6.05 2.67
C LYS A 92 3.52 -7.47 2.12
N ASP A 93 2.52 -8.28 2.46
CA ASP A 93 2.39 -9.66 2.03
C ASP A 93 1.20 -9.84 1.09
N CYS A 94 1.11 -10.95 0.38
CA CYS A 94 -0.07 -11.27 -0.43
C CYS A 94 -1.30 -11.43 0.46
N TYR A 95 -2.46 -11.02 -0.06
CA TYR A 95 -3.74 -11.26 0.61
C TYR A 95 -4.11 -12.74 0.53
N ASP A 96 -4.07 -13.29 -0.69
CA ASP A 96 -4.35 -14.70 -1.00
C ASP A 96 -3.73 -15.10 -2.35
N LEU A 97 -4.00 -16.32 -2.79
CA LEU A 97 -3.70 -16.78 -4.15
C LEU A 97 -4.96 -16.66 -5.01
N ARG A 98 -4.81 -16.02 -6.18
CA ARG A 98 -5.91 -15.82 -7.15
C ARG A 98 -5.49 -16.12 -8.57
N GLY A 99 -6.45 -16.58 -9.36
CA GLY A 99 -6.31 -16.58 -10.82
C GLY A 99 -6.33 -15.14 -11.36
N PHE A 100 -5.54 -14.90 -12.41
CA PHE A 100 -5.56 -13.60 -13.07
C PHE A 100 -6.92 -13.35 -13.72
N ASN A 101 -7.41 -14.33 -14.48
CA ASN A 101 -8.71 -14.28 -15.14
C ASN A 101 -9.25 -15.70 -15.41
N SER A 102 -10.52 -15.83 -15.71
CA SER A 102 -11.15 -17.09 -16.13
C SER A 102 -11.02 -17.37 -17.64
N VAL A 103 -10.79 -16.33 -18.43
CA VAL A 103 -10.62 -16.40 -19.89
C VAL A 103 -9.38 -15.64 -20.34
N SER A 104 -8.75 -16.11 -21.42
CA SER A 104 -7.57 -15.42 -21.97
C SER A 104 -8.03 -14.27 -22.85
N ASN A 105 -8.07 -13.05 -22.27
CA ASN A 105 -8.41 -11.84 -22.99
C ASN A 105 -7.21 -10.89 -23.20
N GLY A 106 -6.01 -11.29 -22.75
CA GLY A 106 -4.78 -10.52 -22.94
C GLY A 106 -4.72 -9.15 -22.27
N THR A 107 -5.58 -8.89 -21.27
CA THR A 107 -5.65 -7.60 -20.61
C THR A 107 -5.86 -7.74 -19.10
N TYR A 108 -5.35 -6.76 -18.35
CA TYR A 108 -5.69 -6.57 -16.93
C TYR A 108 -7.10 -5.99 -16.75
N LEU A 109 -7.51 -5.11 -17.67
CA LEU A 109 -8.80 -4.43 -17.60
C LEU A 109 -9.97 -5.41 -17.52
N ASN A 110 -10.74 -5.29 -16.46
CA ASN A 110 -11.89 -6.15 -16.17
C ASN A 110 -11.55 -7.65 -16.01
N SER A 111 -10.27 -7.99 -15.79
CA SER A 111 -9.92 -9.34 -15.35
C SER A 111 -10.57 -9.65 -14.00
N ALA A 112 -10.63 -10.93 -13.63
CA ALA A 112 -11.13 -11.32 -12.32
C ALA A 112 -10.31 -10.68 -11.17
N LEU A 113 -8.99 -10.58 -11.35
CA LEU A 113 -8.10 -9.92 -10.40
C LEU A 113 -8.39 -8.42 -10.29
N ASP A 114 -8.48 -7.71 -11.42
CA ASP A 114 -8.80 -6.28 -11.46
C ASP A 114 -10.17 -5.97 -10.82
N THR A 115 -11.19 -6.74 -11.21
CA THR A 115 -12.56 -6.56 -10.68
C THR A 115 -12.61 -6.77 -9.17
N TRP A 116 -11.91 -7.77 -8.66
CA TRP A 116 -11.85 -8.01 -7.23
C TRP A 116 -11.09 -6.90 -6.49
N LEU A 117 -9.95 -6.45 -7.01
CA LEU A 117 -9.16 -5.38 -6.42
C LEU A 117 -9.92 -4.06 -6.37
N ASP A 118 -10.54 -3.63 -7.47
CA ASP A 118 -11.25 -2.34 -7.50
C ASP A 118 -12.60 -2.36 -6.76
N GLY A 119 -13.30 -3.50 -6.77
CA GLY A 119 -14.68 -3.58 -6.25
C GLY A 119 -14.82 -4.23 -4.89
N THR A 120 -14.07 -5.32 -4.62
CA THR A 120 -14.25 -6.13 -3.40
C THR A 120 -13.25 -5.79 -2.31
N TYR A 121 -11.97 -5.72 -2.66
CA TYR A 121 -10.89 -5.53 -1.68
C TYR A 121 -11.06 -4.26 -0.80
N PRO A 122 -11.47 -3.09 -1.33
CA PRO A 122 -11.68 -1.90 -0.51
C PRO A 122 -12.67 -2.09 0.64
N ASN A 123 -13.59 -3.05 0.52
CA ASN A 123 -14.58 -3.34 1.56
C ASN A 123 -14.00 -4.16 2.73
N LEU A 124 -12.81 -4.68 2.59
CA LEU A 124 -12.10 -5.40 3.65
C LEU A 124 -11.37 -4.44 4.61
N LEU A 125 -11.12 -3.22 4.17
CA LEU A 125 -10.49 -2.18 5.00
C LEU A 125 -11.52 -1.56 5.95
N ASP A 126 -11.08 -1.18 7.14
CA ASP A 126 -11.92 -0.47 8.11
C ASP A 126 -12.58 0.75 7.48
N SER A 127 -13.78 1.09 7.95
CA SER A 127 -14.56 2.21 7.43
C SER A 127 -13.81 3.54 7.45
N SER A 128 -13.00 3.79 8.47
CA SER A 128 -12.15 4.99 8.57
C SER A 128 -11.13 5.08 7.45
N VAL A 129 -10.49 3.97 7.08
CA VAL A 129 -9.55 3.91 5.95
C VAL A 129 -10.29 3.94 4.63
N LYS A 130 -11.39 3.17 4.51
CA LYS A 130 -12.20 3.10 3.29
C LYS A 130 -12.70 4.45 2.84
N THR A 131 -13.11 5.34 3.74
CA THR A 131 -13.58 6.69 3.41
C THR A 131 -12.49 7.60 2.86
N LEU A 132 -11.21 7.28 3.11
CA LEU A 132 -10.05 8.02 2.62
C LEU A 132 -9.54 7.52 1.27
N LEU A 133 -9.99 6.35 0.82
CA LEU A 133 -9.64 5.83 -0.50
C LEU A 133 -10.16 6.77 -1.58
N GLY A 134 -9.34 6.97 -2.60
CA GLY A 134 -9.70 7.72 -3.80
C GLY A 134 -9.48 6.88 -5.05
N LYS A 135 -10.08 7.30 -6.15
CA LYS A 135 -9.70 6.74 -7.44
C LYS A 135 -8.31 7.21 -7.81
N THR A 136 -7.43 6.25 -8.08
CA THR A 136 -6.04 6.47 -8.50
C THR A 136 -5.93 6.15 -9.98
N THR A 137 -5.39 7.09 -10.74
CA THR A 137 -5.08 6.90 -12.15
C THR A 137 -3.85 6.04 -12.30
N ILE A 138 -3.99 4.89 -12.93
CA ILE A 138 -2.92 3.94 -13.20
C ILE A 138 -2.76 3.72 -14.69
N GLN A 139 -1.56 3.35 -15.11
CA GLN A 139 -1.24 3.01 -16.48
C GLN A 139 -1.11 1.51 -16.65
N PHE A 140 -1.73 0.96 -17.67
CA PHE A 140 -1.49 -0.41 -18.11
C PHE A 140 -1.94 -0.60 -19.56
N ARG A 141 -1.41 -1.60 -20.20
CA ARG A 141 -1.81 -1.96 -21.56
C ARG A 141 -3.15 -2.67 -21.53
N SER A 142 -4.10 -2.17 -22.34
CA SER A 142 -5.43 -2.77 -22.46
C SER A 142 -5.42 -4.08 -23.26
N SER A 143 -4.37 -4.34 -24.04
CA SER A 143 -4.17 -5.55 -24.82
C SER A 143 -2.68 -5.81 -25.02
N ALA A 144 -2.28 -7.07 -24.97
CA ALA A 144 -0.93 -7.50 -25.26
C ALA A 144 -0.52 -7.31 -26.73
N ASP A 145 -1.48 -7.21 -27.63
CA ASP A 145 -1.27 -7.02 -29.09
C ASP A 145 -0.86 -5.61 -29.46
N ALA A 146 -1.40 -4.65 -28.72
CA ALA A 146 -1.23 -3.27 -29.08
C ALA A 146 0.24 -2.87 -28.93
N GLY A 147 0.89 -2.55 -30.02
CA GLY A 147 2.19 -1.87 -30.03
C GLY A 147 2.14 -0.44 -29.49
N GLY A 148 1.02 -0.05 -28.88
CA GLY A 148 0.72 1.30 -28.40
C GLY A 148 1.16 1.58 -26.98
N SER A 149 1.07 2.85 -26.60
CA SER A 149 1.27 3.31 -25.23
C SER A 149 0.23 2.71 -24.27
N PRO A 150 0.53 2.55 -22.98
CA PRO A 150 -0.44 2.15 -21.99
C PRO A 150 -1.65 3.09 -21.96
N GLY A 151 -2.83 2.52 -21.76
CA GLY A 151 -4.03 3.29 -21.45
C GLY A 151 -3.99 3.81 -20.03
N VAL A 152 -4.89 4.77 -19.73
CA VAL A 152 -5.01 5.43 -18.43
C VAL A 152 -6.36 5.06 -17.83
N TYR A 153 -6.37 4.49 -16.63
CA TYR A 153 -7.55 3.98 -15.98
C TYR A 153 -7.59 4.37 -14.51
N GLN A 154 -8.78 4.49 -13.95
CA GLN A 154 -8.97 4.82 -12.54
C GLN A 154 -9.37 3.59 -11.73
N ARG A 155 -8.67 3.32 -10.63
CA ARG A 155 -8.93 2.22 -9.69
C ARG A 155 -8.83 2.68 -8.25
N THR A 156 -9.67 2.10 -7.40
CA THR A 156 -9.61 2.32 -5.95
C THR A 156 -8.47 1.51 -5.33
N ALA A 157 -8.35 0.25 -5.71
CA ALA A 157 -7.20 -0.58 -5.41
C ALA A 157 -6.80 -1.37 -6.67
N PHE A 158 -5.52 -1.70 -6.79
CA PHE A 158 -4.95 -2.27 -8.00
C PHE A 158 -3.72 -3.14 -7.69
N GLN A 159 -3.29 -3.92 -8.67
CA GLN A 159 -2.02 -4.64 -8.65
C GLN A 159 -0.92 -3.74 -9.22
N LEU A 160 0.29 -3.81 -8.67
CA LEU A 160 1.44 -3.10 -9.24
C LEU A 160 1.77 -3.64 -10.63
N SER A 161 2.37 -2.80 -11.48
CA SER A 161 2.94 -3.22 -12.76
C SER A 161 4.33 -3.83 -12.56
N THR A 162 4.80 -4.58 -13.56
CA THR A 162 6.18 -5.03 -13.55
C THR A 162 7.18 -3.88 -13.65
N THR A 163 6.83 -2.79 -14.36
CA THR A 163 7.65 -1.58 -14.43
C THR A 163 7.85 -0.94 -13.05
N GLU A 164 6.79 -0.85 -12.24
CA GLU A 164 6.86 -0.31 -10.89
C GLU A 164 7.74 -1.15 -9.96
N LEU A 165 7.84 -2.43 -10.24
CA LEU A 165 8.75 -3.37 -9.57
C LEU A 165 10.16 -3.38 -10.16
N GLY A 166 10.48 -2.52 -11.14
CA GLY A 166 11.78 -2.49 -11.80
C GLY A 166 11.99 -3.56 -12.87
N GLY A 167 10.94 -4.29 -13.25
CA GLY A 167 11.00 -5.29 -14.29
C GLY A 167 11.00 -4.70 -15.71
N THR A 168 11.39 -5.50 -16.68
CA THR A 168 11.64 -5.07 -18.08
C THR A 168 10.82 -5.82 -19.13
N GLN A 169 10.05 -6.84 -18.75
CA GLN A 169 9.29 -7.65 -19.70
C GLN A 169 8.04 -6.96 -20.26
N ALA A 170 7.56 -5.87 -19.64
CA ALA A 170 6.52 -5.06 -20.26
C ALA A 170 7.01 -4.44 -21.57
N LYS A 171 6.21 -4.51 -22.62
CA LYS A 171 6.56 -3.92 -23.94
C LYS A 171 6.69 -2.39 -23.91
N SER A 172 6.02 -1.76 -22.96
CA SER A 172 6.11 -0.32 -22.71
C SER A 172 5.95 -0.06 -21.22
N PRO A 173 6.59 0.97 -20.66
CA PRO A 173 6.49 1.28 -19.24
C PRO A 173 5.03 1.54 -18.82
N GLU A 174 4.63 0.97 -17.71
CA GLU A 174 3.31 1.10 -17.09
C GLU A 174 3.45 1.76 -15.72
N GLY A 175 3.79 3.02 -15.70
CA GLY A 175 4.18 3.78 -14.53
C GLY A 175 5.69 3.95 -14.41
N SER A 176 6.17 4.36 -13.24
CA SER A 176 7.59 4.56 -12.93
C SER A 176 8.04 3.62 -11.82
N VAL A 177 9.31 3.21 -11.84
CA VAL A 177 9.92 2.36 -10.81
C VAL A 177 9.70 2.97 -9.43
N LEU A 178 9.24 2.17 -8.49
CA LEU A 178 9.00 2.60 -7.12
C LEU A 178 10.32 2.74 -6.34
N PRO A 179 10.46 3.72 -5.44
CA PRO A 179 11.65 3.86 -4.59
C PRO A 179 12.00 2.59 -3.80
N ILE A 180 11.01 1.75 -3.51
CA ILE A 180 11.13 0.53 -2.72
C ILE A 180 10.99 -0.74 -3.56
N ALA A 181 11.19 -0.66 -4.88
CA ALA A 181 10.96 -1.79 -5.80
C ALA A 181 11.62 -3.09 -5.31
N ASP A 182 12.90 -3.03 -4.90
CA ASP A 182 13.65 -4.20 -4.43
C ASP A 182 13.01 -4.88 -3.20
N MET A 183 12.38 -4.10 -2.31
CA MET A 183 11.66 -4.63 -1.15
C MET A 183 10.37 -5.37 -1.54
N LEU A 184 9.89 -5.13 -2.75
CA LEU A 184 8.63 -5.67 -3.26
C LEU A 184 8.82 -6.91 -4.14
N HIS A 185 10.05 -7.28 -4.50
CA HIS A 185 10.34 -8.41 -5.39
C HIS A 185 9.88 -9.73 -4.82
N ILE A 186 10.10 -9.97 -3.53
CA ILE A 186 9.63 -11.18 -2.86
C ILE A 186 8.37 -10.87 -2.07
N ALA A 187 7.33 -11.64 -2.33
CA ALA A 187 6.08 -11.58 -1.57
C ALA A 187 5.92 -12.87 -0.74
N TYR A 188 5.21 -12.75 0.36
CA TYR A 188 4.93 -13.89 1.24
C TYR A 188 3.42 -14.09 1.37
N LEU A 189 3.02 -15.34 1.57
CA LEU A 189 1.68 -15.71 2.02
C LEU A 189 1.83 -16.66 3.21
N ASN A 190 1.30 -16.27 4.35
CA ASN A 190 1.43 -17.05 5.60
C ASN A 190 2.88 -17.42 5.94
N GLY A 191 3.82 -16.49 5.73
CA GLY A 191 5.24 -16.68 6.01
C GLY A 191 6.03 -17.47 4.95
N THR A 192 5.37 -17.96 3.90
CA THR A 192 6.03 -18.67 2.80
C THR A 192 6.14 -17.76 1.57
N ALA A 193 7.33 -17.69 0.97
CA ALA A 193 7.54 -16.93 -0.24
C ALA A 193 6.65 -17.47 -1.38
N CYS A 194 5.96 -16.60 -2.08
CA CYS A 194 5.06 -16.96 -3.16
C CYS A 194 5.28 -16.06 -4.39
N ALA A 195 4.98 -16.59 -5.56
CA ALA A 195 4.90 -15.79 -6.76
C ALA A 195 3.71 -14.82 -6.67
N GLN A 196 3.87 -13.61 -7.21
CA GLN A 196 2.84 -12.57 -7.19
C GLN A 196 2.51 -12.09 -8.59
N TRP A 197 1.24 -11.76 -8.83
CA TRP A 197 0.80 -11.14 -10.06
C TRP A 197 1.33 -9.72 -10.19
N THR A 198 1.47 -9.27 -11.43
CA THR A 198 1.49 -7.85 -11.78
C THR A 198 0.25 -7.53 -12.63
N ARG A 199 -0.05 -6.23 -12.85
CA ARG A 199 -1.09 -5.84 -13.81
C ARG A 199 -0.59 -5.87 -15.26
N SER A 200 0.69 -6.13 -15.46
CA SER A 200 1.32 -6.14 -16.78
C SER A 200 1.06 -7.43 -17.52
N VAL A 201 0.82 -7.29 -18.80
CA VAL A 201 0.66 -8.41 -19.72
C VAL A 201 1.67 -8.29 -20.85
N SER A 202 2.16 -9.43 -21.32
CA SER A 202 2.96 -9.50 -22.54
C SER A 202 2.33 -10.51 -23.49
N GLY A 203 2.58 -10.32 -24.77
CA GLY A 203 2.11 -11.26 -25.78
C GLY A 203 3.01 -11.22 -27.00
N TYR A 204 3.01 -12.28 -27.73
CA TYR A 204 3.67 -12.35 -29.03
C TYR A 204 2.79 -13.09 -30.01
N TYR A 205 2.88 -12.71 -31.28
CA TYR A 205 2.24 -13.45 -32.35
C TYR A 205 3.02 -14.73 -32.63
N ASN A 206 2.34 -15.87 -32.59
CA ASN A 206 2.92 -17.16 -32.96
C ASN A 206 2.46 -17.56 -34.36
N PRO A 207 3.33 -17.44 -35.38
CA PRO A 207 2.94 -17.76 -36.76
C PRO A 207 2.66 -19.24 -37.01
N ARG A 208 3.07 -20.13 -36.09
CA ARG A 208 2.81 -21.56 -36.23
C ARG A 208 1.36 -21.98 -35.97
N VAL A 209 0.67 -21.15 -35.18
CA VAL A 209 -0.74 -21.36 -34.81
C VAL A 209 -1.64 -20.22 -35.26
N ASP A 210 -1.09 -19.25 -35.98
CA ASP A 210 -1.77 -18.06 -36.46
C ASP A 210 -2.56 -17.36 -35.36
N ALA A 211 -1.96 -17.23 -34.18
CA ALA A 211 -2.60 -16.67 -33.00
C ALA A 211 -1.62 -15.89 -32.11
N TYR A 212 -2.16 -14.94 -31.38
CA TYR A 212 -1.43 -14.31 -30.30
C TYR A 212 -1.41 -15.21 -29.06
N ILE A 213 -0.23 -15.36 -28.47
CA ILE A 213 -0.04 -16.02 -27.20
C ILE A 213 0.10 -14.94 -26.13
N TYR A 214 -0.80 -14.91 -25.17
CA TYR A 214 -0.82 -13.97 -24.06
C TYR A 214 -0.14 -14.58 -22.85
N ASN A 215 0.87 -13.88 -22.35
CA ASN A 215 1.52 -14.17 -21.09
C ASN A 215 1.20 -13.05 -20.10
N TYR A 216 0.86 -13.43 -18.88
CA TYR A 216 0.71 -12.52 -17.77
C TYR A 216 2.04 -12.46 -17.04
N ILE A 217 2.53 -11.25 -16.76
CA ILE A 217 3.80 -11.06 -16.08
C ILE A 217 3.57 -11.21 -14.57
N ALA A 218 4.42 -12.02 -13.96
CA ALA A 218 4.41 -12.28 -12.54
C ALA A 218 5.84 -12.21 -12.00
N TRP A 219 5.98 -11.98 -10.70
CA TRP A 219 7.25 -12.13 -10.00
C TRP A 219 7.25 -13.47 -9.26
N THR A 220 8.32 -14.23 -9.43
CA THR A 220 8.47 -15.55 -8.83
C THR A 220 8.69 -15.47 -7.31
N ALA A 221 8.58 -16.60 -6.63
CA ALA A 221 8.86 -16.67 -5.20
C ALA A 221 10.32 -16.33 -4.85
N SER A 222 11.24 -16.40 -5.81
CA SER A 222 12.64 -16.01 -5.64
C SER A 222 12.91 -14.53 -5.96
N GLY A 223 11.87 -13.74 -6.27
CA GLY A 223 12.00 -12.30 -6.54
C GLY A 223 12.53 -11.98 -7.94
N THR A 224 12.30 -12.83 -8.93
CA THR A 224 12.67 -12.57 -10.31
C THR A 224 11.44 -12.42 -11.20
N GLU A 225 11.55 -11.58 -12.22
CA GLU A 225 10.49 -11.40 -13.20
C GLU A 225 10.29 -12.69 -14.02
N GLY A 226 9.04 -13.06 -14.22
CA GLY A 226 8.67 -14.27 -14.95
C GLY A 226 7.27 -14.18 -15.52
N GLY A 227 6.76 -15.28 -16.05
CA GLY A 227 5.42 -15.39 -16.62
C GLY A 227 4.51 -16.27 -15.78
N GLY A 228 3.22 -15.96 -15.80
CA GLY A 228 2.16 -16.81 -15.26
C GLY A 228 1.15 -17.17 -16.31
N THR A 229 0.63 -18.38 -16.25
CA THR A 229 -0.51 -18.78 -17.09
C THR A 229 -1.81 -18.29 -16.48
N ILE A 230 -2.83 -18.08 -17.28
CA ILE A 230 -4.13 -17.54 -16.85
C ILE A 230 -4.76 -18.30 -15.68
N GLY A 231 -4.59 -19.63 -15.66
CA GLY A 231 -5.13 -20.51 -14.61
C GLY A 231 -4.27 -20.63 -13.36
N ALA A 232 -3.06 -20.04 -13.36
CA ALA A 232 -2.19 -20.09 -12.20
C ALA A 232 -2.82 -19.33 -11.03
N GLN A 233 -2.69 -19.88 -9.83
CA GLN A 233 -3.09 -19.23 -8.59
C GLN A 233 -1.84 -18.59 -7.99
N LEU A 234 -1.67 -17.28 -8.20
CA LEU A 234 -0.54 -16.52 -7.68
C LEU A 234 -1.00 -15.44 -6.70
N GLY A 235 -0.05 -14.91 -5.94
CA GLY A 235 -0.30 -13.94 -4.90
C GLY A 235 -0.96 -12.65 -5.43
N SER A 236 -2.07 -12.28 -4.82
CA SER A 236 -2.68 -10.97 -4.97
C SER A 236 -2.11 -10.03 -3.90
N ARG A 237 -1.50 -8.93 -4.32
CA ARG A 237 -0.84 -7.95 -3.44
C ARG A 237 -1.40 -6.56 -3.67
N PRO A 238 -2.50 -6.19 -2.98
CA PRO A 238 -3.19 -4.94 -3.20
C PRO A 238 -2.35 -3.71 -2.97
N ALA A 239 -2.53 -2.70 -3.82
CA ALA A 239 -2.00 -1.35 -3.68
C ALA A 239 -3.13 -0.33 -3.84
N PHE A 240 -3.06 0.79 -3.12
CA PHE A 240 -4.01 1.89 -3.17
C PHE A 240 -3.37 3.17 -2.64
N THR A 241 -4.03 4.31 -2.81
CA THR A 241 -3.51 5.58 -2.30
C THR A 241 -4.37 6.13 -1.17
N LEU A 242 -3.71 6.77 -0.18
CA LEU A 242 -4.35 7.56 0.87
C LEU A 242 -3.89 9.03 0.80
N PRO A 243 -4.64 9.98 1.41
CA PRO A 243 -4.18 11.36 1.52
C PRO A 243 -2.84 11.45 2.25
N GLY A 244 -1.89 12.16 1.67
CA GLY A 244 -0.58 12.39 2.30
C GLY A 244 -0.66 13.19 3.61
N THR A 245 -1.75 13.93 3.80
CA THR A 245 -2.05 14.68 5.03
C THR A 245 -2.64 13.82 6.15
N LEU A 246 -2.90 12.52 5.91
CA LEU A 246 -3.37 11.61 6.94
C LEU A 246 -2.37 11.59 8.11
N GLU A 247 -2.85 11.89 9.31
CA GLU A 247 -2.01 11.84 10.50
C GLU A 247 -1.75 10.39 10.92
N VAL A 248 -0.47 10.07 11.14
CA VAL A 248 0.00 8.77 11.62
C VAL A 248 0.87 8.93 12.86
N ILE A 249 0.96 7.89 13.66
CA ILE A 249 1.70 7.86 14.92
C ILE A 249 2.76 6.78 14.83
N GLN A 250 4.03 7.16 15.06
CA GLN A 250 5.12 6.20 15.14
C GLN A 250 5.00 5.35 16.41
N GLN A 251 5.16 4.05 16.24
CA GLN A 251 5.19 3.07 17.31
C GLN A 251 6.65 2.82 17.77
N SER A 252 6.81 2.16 18.91
CA SER A 252 8.13 1.88 19.50
C SER A 252 9.01 0.96 18.64
N ASP A 253 8.42 0.17 17.75
CA ASP A 253 9.10 -0.71 16.81
C ASP A 253 9.47 -0.02 15.48
N GLY A 254 9.21 1.28 15.37
CA GLY A 254 9.46 2.07 14.17
C GLY A 254 8.35 2.02 13.12
N SER A 255 7.34 1.19 13.30
CA SER A 255 6.15 1.17 12.44
C SER A 255 5.21 2.35 12.75
N TYR A 256 4.14 2.48 11.96
CA TYR A 256 3.15 3.54 12.12
C TYR A 256 1.73 2.96 12.21
N THR A 257 0.85 3.71 12.86
CA THR A 257 -0.61 3.47 12.88
C THR A 257 -1.34 4.76 12.54
N VAL A 258 -2.56 4.68 12.03
CA VAL A 258 -3.40 5.86 11.81
C VAL A 258 -3.72 6.51 13.15
N ALA A 259 -3.59 7.83 13.23
CA ALA A 259 -3.97 8.59 14.41
C ALA A 259 -5.50 8.57 14.56
N ALA A 260 -5.97 8.26 15.77
CA ALA A 260 -7.39 8.29 16.11
C ALA A 260 -7.91 9.72 16.26
#